data_ac3c11d3a8787f3f4ff0e0380a195fac
#
_entry.id   ac3c11d3a8787f3f4ff0e0380a195fac
#
_cell.length_a   1.000
_cell.length_b   1.000
_cell.length_c   1.000
_cell.angle_alpha   90.00
_cell.angle_beta   90.00
_cell.angle_gamma   90.00
#
_symmetry.space_group_name_H-M   'P 1'
#
loop_
_entity.id
_entity.type
_entity.pdbx_description
1 polymer ?
#
loop_
_entity_poly.entity_id
_entity_poly.type
_entity_poly.pdbx_seq_one_letter_code
_entity_poly.pdbx_strand_id
1 'polypeptide(L)'
;MRLPGKPWMSQSQAVRVTAPEELPAPPPRNPLLDDPIVPRLLKMATPNTLALGAGMAVVIAETSYVGRLGTQSLAAMALVFPFIMVTMTMSGGAMGGGVTSAIARALGAHDDARASALALHALMIAVCFGATFMIVMLGFGRELLSLLGGRGRVLDEAMSYVHIFFAGAVIPWLMQTCSSILRGTGNMKLPSALVFSSAAIQITLGGSLALGLGPFPQLGLAGVASGTLIAFSVSILAMSWFLVSGNSRVKLSLKGFAFHREMFFDILKVGAISVFSPLQSVVTVTILTSMLARFGNEVLAGYGIGTRLEFMLTSIAFAVGIAATPMVGMAIGAGRIARARRVAWIAGAAAFIALGVLGTLISIFPDLWVSMFTNDPAVREASSRYLHISSPMLAFIGLNMGLYFSSQGAAKIIGPVLSQTGRLAFVAVGGSLLVASNAGETAFFALAAGSMVMLGLGTALAVYLSNWGAKPAKR
;
A
#
# COMPACT_ATOMS: atom_id res chain seq x y z
N MET A 1 -77.28 64.72 26.65
CA MET A 1 -76.47 63.61 27.10
C MET A 1 -75.64 63.16 25.90
N ARG A 2 -74.33 63.58 25.89
CA ARG A 2 -73.41 63.34 24.74
C ARG A 2 -72.53 62.15 25.08
N LEU A 3 -72.47 61.10 24.24
CA LEU A 3 -71.55 59.96 24.32
C LEU A 3 -70.24 60.32 23.60
N PRO A 4 -69.05 59.96 24.16
CA PRO A 4 -67.78 60.32 23.55
C PRO A 4 -67.36 59.28 22.48
N GLY A 5 -66.88 59.83 21.33
CA GLY A 5 -66.37 59.04 20.19
C GLY A 5 -65.03 58.40 20.48
N LYS A 6 -64.85 57.12 20.00
CA LYS A 6 -63.59 56.42 19.98
C LYS A 6 -62.74 56.88 18.80
N PRO A 7 -61.42 57.14 18.99
CA PRO A 7 -60.53 57.44 17.87
C PRO A 7 -60.14 56.17 17.11
N TRP A 8 -60.24 56.23 15.76
CA TRP A 8 -59.73 55.23 14.83
C TRP A 8 -58.23 55.34 14.79
N MET A 9 -57.52 54.31 15.33
CA MET A 9 -56.09 54.10 15.06
C MET A 9 -55.93 53.18 13.85
N SER A 10 -55.59 53.74 12.70
CA SER A 10 -55.05 53.00 11.55
C SER A 10 -53.56 52.74 11.83
N GLN A 11 -53.24 51.56 12.31
CA GLN A 11 -51.87 51.05 12.22
C GLN A 11 -51.77 50.10 11.02
N SER A 12 -51.30 50.63 9.91
CA SER A 12 -50.78 49.86 8.82
C SER A 12 -49.49 49.19 9.32
N GLN A 13 -49.60 47.96 9.81
CA GLN A 13 -48.43 47.08 9.98
C GLN A 13 -47.89 46.78 8.58
N ALA A 14 -46.87 47.51 8.17
CA ALA A 14 -46.04 47.10 7.03
C ALA A 14 -45.38 45.78 7.39
N VAL A 15 -45.91 44.68 6.79
CA VAL A 15 -45.25 43.38 6.80
C VAL A 15 -43.90 43.61 6.12
N ARG A 16 -42.79 43.66 6.93
CA ARG A 16 -41.46 43.57 6.39
C ARG A 16 -41.35 42.19 5.74
N VAL A 17 -41.46 42.15 4.42
CA VAL A 17 -41.03 40.99 3.62
C VAL A 17 -39.54 40.92 3.86
N THR A 18 -39.09 40.02 4.79
CA THR A 18 -37.73 39.62 4.91
C THR A 18 -37.30 39.06 3.56
N ALA A 19 -36.23 39.66 3.00
CA ALA A 19 -35.65 39.14 1.78
C ALA A 19 -35.45 37.58 1.91
N PRO A 20 -35.67 36.83 0.84
CA PRO A 20 -35.48 35.39 0.90
C PRO A 20 -34.07 35.13 1.44
N GLU A 21 -33.97 34.36 2.53
CA GLU A 21 -32.70 33.90 3.09
C GLU A 21 -31.95 33.24 1.91
N GLU A 22 -30.86 33.84 1.46
CA GLU A 22 -30.03 33.27 0.39
C GLU A 22 -29.67 31.85 0.81
N LEU A 23 -30.24 30.87 0.10
CA LEU A 23 -29.87 29.48 0.30
C LEU A 23 -28.36 29.39 0.26
N PRO A 24 -27.72 28.78 1.27
CA PRO A 24 -26.26 28.65 1.30
C PRO A 24 -25.78 28.06 -0.01
N ALA A 25 -24.79 28.68 -0.63
CA ALA A 25 -24.22 28.24 -1.90
C ALA A 25 -23.95 26.72 -1.84
N PRO A 26 -24.33 25.96 -2.88
CA PRO A 26 -24.11 24.53 -2.87
C PRO A 26 -22.63 24.24 -2.60
N PRO A 27 -22.31 23.26 -1.75
CA PRO A 27 -20.94 22.95 -1.40
C PRO A 27 -20.13 22.66 -2.67
N PRO A 28 -18.85 23.07 -2.72
CA PRO A 28 -18.02 22.92 -3.90
C PRO A 28 -17.96 21.43 -4.33
N ARG A 29 -18.16 21.20 -5.63
CA ARG A 29 -18.18 19.85 -6.21
C ARG A 29 -16.92 19.08 -5.85
N ASN A 30 -17.08 17.88 -5.25
CA ASN A 30 -15.98 17.00 -4.93
C ASN A 30 -15.92 15.83 -5.93
N PRO A 31 -14.91 15.78 -6.82
CA PRO A 31 -14.83 14.75 -7.85
C PRO A 31 -14.80 13.30 -7.31
N LEU A 32 -14.35 13.06 -6.06
CA LEU A 32 -14.35 11.74 -5.45
C LEU A 32 -15.74 11.30 -4.96
N LEU A 33 -16.61 12.28 -4.68
CA LEU A 33 -17.99 12.06 -4.22
C LEU A 33 -19.03 12.11 -5.33
N ASP A 34 -18.75 12.85 -6.41
CA ASP A 34 -19.78 13.22 -7.38
C ASP A 34 -19.54 12.62 -8.77
N ASP A 35 -18.28 12.37 -9.15
CA ASP A 35 -17.95 11.79 -10.46
C ASP A 35 -18.33 10.30 -10.55
N PRO A 36 -18.53 9.75 -11.79
CA PRO A 36 -18.67 8.33 -12.02
C PRO A 36 -17.50 7.53 -11.45
N ILE A 37 -17.78 6.39 -10.80
CA ILE A 37 -16.78 5.66 -10.00
C ILE A 37 -15.68 5.07 -10.89
N VAL A 38 -16.04 4.36 -11.98
CA VAL A 38 -15.07 3.62 -12.81
C VAL A 38 -14.06 4.56 -13.47
N PRO A 39 -14.45 5.62 -14.20
CA PRO A 39 -13.51 6.54 -14.81
C PRO A 39 -12.60 7.22 -13.76
N ARG A 40 -13.17 7.57 -12.60
CA ARG A 40 -12.41 8.20 -11.53
C ARG A 40 -11.39 7.25 -10.91
N LEU A 41 -11.78 6.00 -10.64
CA LEU A 41 -10.92 4.96 -10.13
C LEU A 41 -9.74 4.70 -11.08
N LEU A 42 -10.00 4.53 -12.37
CA LEU A 42 -8.95 4.32 -13.39
C LEU A 42 -8.00 5.52 -13.48
N LYS A 43 -8.55 6.74 -13.51
CA LYS A 43 -7.74 7.98 -13.53
C LYS A 43 -6.80 8.11 -12.33
N MET A 44 -7.20 7.57 -11.18
CA MET A 44 -6.38 7.55 -9.96
C MET A 44 -5.43 6.35 -9.90
N ALA A 45 -5.82 5.19 -10.43
CA ALA A 45 -4.99 4.00 -10.44
C ALA A 45 -3.82 4.09 -11.43
N THR A 46 -4.04 4.67 -12.63
CA THR A 46 -3.02 4.74 -13.69
C THR A 46 -1.69 5.37 -13.23
N PRO A 47 -1.64 6.55 -12.57
CA PRO A 47 -0.38 7.10 -12.10
C PRO A 47 0.33 6.19 -11.09
N ASN A 48 -0.44 5.51 -10.21
CA ASN A 48 0.13 4.58 -9.24
C ASN A 48 0.71 3.33 -9.91
N THR A 49 0.06 2.79 -10.95
CA THR A 49 0.58 1.63 -11.70
C THR A 49 1.92 1.97 -12.35
N LEU A 50 2.04 3.16 -12.95
CA LEU A 50 3.30 3.62 -13.55
C LEU A 50 4.39 3.80 -12.48
N ALA A 51 4.05 4.35 -11.30
CA ALA A 51 4.99 4.52 -10.20
C ALA A 51 5.50 3.17 -9.65
N LEU A 52 4.62 2.16 -9.56
CA LEU A 52 5.01 0.80 -9.15
C LEU A 52 5.92 0.13 -10.19
N GLY A 53 5.66 0.36 -11.49
CA GLY A 53 6.54 -0.08 -12.56
C GLY A 53 7.93 0.55 -12.47
N ALA A 54 8.01 1.84 -12.13
CA ALA A 54 9.29 2.51 -11.89
C ALA A 54 10.06 1.89 -10.71
N GLY A 55 9.36 1.50 -9.63
CA GLY A 55 9.96 0.76 -8.51
C GLY A 55 10.58 -0.58 -8.93
N MET A 56 9.94 -1.32 -9.84
CA MET A 56 10.52 -2.55 -10.40
C MET A 56 11.78 -2.26 -11.23
N ALA A 57 11.78 -1.18 -12.03
CA ALA A 57 12.97 -0.77 -12.77
C ALA A 57 14.14 -0.44 -11.85
N VAL A 58 13.89 0.17 -10.67
CA VAL A 58 14.91 0.38 -9.64
C VAL A 58 15.51 -0.94 -9.18
N VAL A 59 14.69 -1.92 -8.80
CA VAL A 59 15.18 -3.23 -8.32
C VAL A 59 16.04 -3.92 -9.36
N ILE A 60 15.65 -3.89 -10.63
CA ILE A 60 16.42 -4.47 -11.75
C ILE A 60 17.76 -3.74 -11.91
N ALA A 61 17.75 -2.40 -11.93
CA ALA A 61 18.95 -1.60 -12.06
C ALA A 61 19.91 -1.82 -10.88
N GLU A 62 19.40 -1.78 -9.65
CA GLU A 62 20.18 -2.05 -8.43
C GLU A 62 20.82 -3.43 -8.48
N THR A 63 20.08 -4.47 -8.82
CA THR A 63 20.63 -5.82 -8.96
C THR A 63 21.74 -5.86 -10.03
N SER A 64 21.56 -5.15 -11.15
CA SER A 64 22.54 -5.10 -12.22
C SER A 64 23.87 -4.45 -11.79
N TYR A 65 23.84 -3.28 -11.16
CA TYR A 65 25.10 -2.63 -10.76
C TYR A 65 25.69 -3.22 -9.46
N VAL A 66 24.87 -3.74 -8.54
CA VAL A 66 25.37 -4.53 -7.40
C VAL A 66 26.05 -5.82 -7.88
N GLY A 67 25.50 -6.47 -8.91
CA GLY A 67 26.15 -7.64 -9.54
C GLY A 67 27.55 -7.33 -10.11
N ARG A 68 27.77 -6.09 -10.61
CA ARG A 68 29.10 -5.64 -11.08
C ARG A 68 30.11 -5.42 -9.93
N LEU A 69 29.63 -5.18 -8.71
CA LEU A 69 30.51 -5.10 -7.52
C LEU A 69 31.02 -6.46 -7.07
N GLY A 70 30.35 -7.53 -7.47
CA GLY A 70 30.74 -8.91 -7.21
C GLY A 70 29.68 -9.73 -6.50
N THR A 71 29.93 -11.05 -6.41
CA THR A 71 29.00 -12.02 -5.82
C THR A 71 28.78 -11.79 -4.32
N GLN A 72 29.78 -11.29 -3.63
CA GLN A 72 29.68 -10.99 -2.19
C GLN A 72 28.73 -9.83 -1.91
N SER A 73 28.80 -8.74 -2.71
CA SER A 73 27.89 -7.61 -2.62
C SER A 73 26.45 -8.00 -2.97
N LEU A 74 26.28 -8.90 -3.96
CA LEU A 74 24.96 -9.42 -4.32
C LEU A 74 24.36 -10.26 -3.18
N ALA A 75 25.18 -11.11 -2.53
CA ALA A 75 24.76 -11.88 -1.36
C ALA A 75 24.44 -10.98 -0.17
N ALA A 76 25.24 -9.94 0.07
CA ALA A 76 25.02 -8.95 1.11
C ALA A 76 23.69 -8.19 0.91
N MET A 77 23.39 -7.77 -0.34
CA MET A 77 22.13 -7.11 -0.67
C MET A 77 20.93 -8.05 -0.46
N ALA A 78 21.06 -9.34 -0.78
CA ALA A 78 20.02 -10.33 -0.53
C ALA A 78 19.71 -10.48 0.98
N LEU A 79 20.71 -10.36 1.86
CA LEU A 79 20.50 -10.39 3.32
C LEU A 79 19.77 -9.15 3.84
N VAL A 80 20.03 -7.97 3.27
CA VAL A 80 19.42 -6.71 3.72
C VAL A 80 18.01 -6.52 3.15
N PHE A 81 17.75 -7.08 1.97
CA PHE A 81 16.49 -6.89 1.21
C PHE A 81 15.22 -7.14 2.04
N PRO A 82 15.09 -8.19 2.87
CA PRO A 82 13.90 -8.41 3.70
C PRO A 82 13.59 -7.23 4.64
N PHE A 83 14.60 -6.61 5.23
CA PHE A 83 14.43 -5.48 6.15
C PHE A 83 14.00 -4.21 5.41
N ILE A 84 14.52 -3.99 4.20
CA ILE A 84 14.06 -2.91 3.33
C ILE A 84 12.59 -3.12 2.97
N MET A 85 12.20 -4.34 2.57
CA MET A 85 10.82 -4.68 2.20
C MET A 85 9.86 -4.50 3.37
N VAL A 86 10.23 -4.93 4.56
CA VAL A 86 9.43 -4.71 5.78
C VAL A 86 9.25 -3.21 6.02
N THR A 87 10.32 -2.42 5.96
CA THR A 87 10.28 -0.96 6.13
C THR A 87 9.32 -0.31 5.12
N MET A 88 9.42 -0.66 3.84
CA MET A 88 8.59 -0.09 2.77
C MET A 88 7.13 -0.52 2.88
N THR A 89 6.86 -1.78 3.19
CA THR A 89 5.50 -2.32 3.29
C THR A 89 4.78 -1.78 4.53
N MET A 90 5.47 -1.70 5.67
CA MET A 90 4.89 -1.15 6.89
C MET A 90 4.60 0.34 6.74
N SER A 91 5.54 1.13 6.21
CA SER A 91 5.37 2.58 6.07
C SER A 91 4.33 2.96 5.01
N GLY A 92 4.37 2.32 3.82
CA GLY A 92 3.52 2.68 2.69
C GLY A 92 2.18 1.94 2.64
N GLY A 93 2.21 0.62 2.78
CA GLY A 93 1.02 -0.23 2.63
C GLY A 93 0.11 -0.23 3.86
N ALA A 94 0.70 -0.46 5.03
CA ALA A 94 -0.06 -0.59 6.27
C ALA A 94 -0.35 0.78 6.92
N MET A 95 0.69 1.46 7.39
CA MET A 95 0.53 2.76 8.05
C MET A 95 0.04 3.83 7.10
N GLY A 96 0.57 3.86 5.86
CA GLY A 96 0.13 4.78 4.82
C GLY A 96 -1.35 4.65 4.49
N GLY A 97 -1.91 3.43 4.50
CA GLY A 97 -3.34 3.19 4.35
C GLY A 97 -4.15 3.79 5.50
N GLY A 98 -3.68 3.69 6.73
CA GLY A 98 -4.26 4.33 7.91
C GLY A 98 -4.29 5.85 7.80
N VAL A 99 -3.17 6.46 7.39
CA VAL A 99 -3.04 7.92 7.16
C VAL A 99 -4.01 8.38 6.06
N THR A 100 -3.96 7.74 4.90
CA THR A 100 -4.84 8.05 3.75
C THR A 100 -6.32 7.97 4.15
N SER A 101 -6.69 6.92 4.88
CA SER A 101 -8.05 6.67 5.36
C SER A 101 -8.53 7.76 6.33
N ALA A 102 -7.72 8.09 7.35
CA ALA A 102 -8.09 9.09 8.36
C ALA A 102 -8.27 10.49 7.74
N ILE A 103 -7.33 10.92 6.88
CA ILE A 103 -7.39 12.20 6.19
C ILE A 103 -8.59 12.25 5.22
N ALA A 104 -8.80 11.19 4.43
CA ALA A 104 -9.92 11.15 3.50
C ALA A 104 -11.27 11.22 4.22
N ARG A 105 -11.43 10.56 5.37
CA ARG A 105 -12.66 10.64 6.18
C ARG A 105 -12.87 12.06 6.72
N ALA A 106 -11.83 12.72 7.22
CA ALA A 106 -11.94 14.09 7.72
C ALA A 106 -12.34 15.07 6.59
N LEU A 107 -11.68 14.97 5.42
CA LEU A 107 -12.02 15.79 4.26
C LEU A 107 -13.42 15.49 3.70
N GLY A 108 -13.88 14.24 3.78
CA GLY A 108 -15.25 13.86 3.44
C GLY A 108 -16.30 14.45 4.36
N ALA A 109 -15.96 14.63 5.63
CA ALA A 109 -16.78 15.28 6.63
C ALA A 109 -16.68 16.84 6.57
N HIS A 110 -15.98 17.40 5.58
CA HIS A 110 -15.70 18.84 5.44
C HIS A 110 -14.91 19.43 6.61
N ASP A 111 -14.13 18.62 7.33
CA ASP A 111 -13.28 19.04 8.44
C ASP A 111 -11.81 19.12 8.01
N ASP A 112 -11.49 20.18 7.27
CA ASP A 112 -10.13 20.42 6.75
C ASP A 112 -9.13 20.72 7.89
N ALA A 113 -9.61 21.25 9.03
CA ALA A 113 -8.79 21.48 10.21
C ALA A 113 -8.34 20.15 10.84
N ARG A 114 -9.28 19.21 11.03
CA ARG A 114 -8.98 17.86 11.51
C ARG A 114 -8.07 17.12 10.55
N ALA A 115 -8.28 17.25 9.23
CA ALA A 115 -7.42 16.63 8.22
C ALA A 115 -5.97 17.11 8.32
N SER A 116 -5.78 18.42 8.54
CA SER A 116 -4.46 19.03 8.73
C SER A 116 -3.79 18.59 10.05
N ALA A 117 -4.55 18.51 11.14
CA ALA A 117 -4.06 17.97 12.40
C ALA A 117 -3.67 16.49 12.29
N LEU A 118 -4.48 15.65 11.61
CA LEU A 118 -4.16 14.25 11.34
C LEU A 118 -2.86 14.11 10.52
N ALA A 119 -2.60 15.01 9.57
CA ALA A 119 -1.36 14.99 8.80
C ALA A 119 -0.12 15.21 9.69
N LEU A 120 -0.18 16.12 10.67
CA LEU A 120 0.91 16.32 11.63
C LEU A 120 1.10 15.10 12.55
N HIS A 121 0.01 14.50 13.05
CA HIS A 121 0.10 13.25 13.82
C HIS A 121 0.70 12.10 12.98
N ALA A 122 0.37 12.02 11.69
CA ALA A 122 0.95 11.04 10.78
C ALA A 122 2.46 11.22 10.62
N LEU A 123 2.94 12.47 10.47
CA LEU A 123 4.38 12.76 10.40
C LEU A 123 5.09 12.39 11.70
N MET A 124 4.47 12.65 12.86
CA MET A 124 5.01 12.24 14.16
C MET A 124 5.12 10.72 14.27
N ILE A 125 4.08 9.98 13.85
CA ILE A 125 4.10 8.52 13.79
C ILE A 125 5.25 8.04 12.88
N ALA A 126 5.45 8.67 11.71
CA ALA A 126 6.52 8.32 10.79
C ALA A 126 7.91 8.52 11.41
N VAL A 127 8.12 9.61 12.13
CA VAL A 127 9.38 9.87 12.84
C VAL A 127 9.61 8.83 13.95
N CYS A 128 8.58 8.53 14.76
CA CYS A 128 8.69 7.54 15.84
C CYS A 128 9.03 6.14 15.30
N PHE A 129 8.31 5.66 14.29
CA PHE A 129 8.59 4.35 13.70
C PHE A 129 9.92 4.33 12.94
N GLY A 130 10.23 5.37 12.17
CA GLY A 130 11.53 5.50 11.51
C GLY A 130 12.68 5.49 12.48
N ALA A 131 12.57 6.21 13.61
CA ALA A 131 13.57 6.20 14.69
C ALA A 131 13.66 4.81 15.35
N THR A 132 12.54 4.12 15.54
CA THR A 132 12.55 2.74 16.07
C THR A 132 13.31 1.80 15.14
N PHE A 133 13.04 1.85 13.82
CA PHE A 133 13.79 1.05 12.85
C PHE A 133 15.29 1.41 12.83
N MET A 134 15.62 2.70 12.94
CA MET A 134 17.00 3.17 13.06
C MET A 134 17.69 2.54 14.27
N ILE A 135 17.10 2.68 15.46
CA ILE A 135 17.67 2.16 16.72
C ILE A 135 17.82 0.63 16.65
N VAL A 136 16.81 -0.10 16.18
CA VAL A 136 16.85 -1.57 16.10
C VAL A 136 17.92 -2.03 15.11
N MET A 137 17.98 -1.44 13.92
CA MET A 137 18.91 -1.90 12.88
C MET A 137 20.34 -1.44 13.10
N LEU A 138 20.56 -0.28 13.72
CA LEU A 138 21.91 0.14 14.09
C LEU A 138 22.42 -0.57 15.35
N GLY A 139 21.52 -0.88 16.31
CA GLY A 139 21.86 -1.57 17.56
C GLY A 139 22.03 -3.08 17.40
N PHE A 140 21.14 -3.72 16.65
CA PHE A 140 21.05 -5.19 16.54
C PHE A 140 21.15 -5.70 15.10
N GLY A 141 21.44 -4.84 14.12
CA GLY A 141 21.46 -5.23 12.70
C GLY A 141 22.49 -6.31 12.39
N ARG A 142 23.66 -6.28 13.05
CA ARG A 142 24.70 -7.29 12.84
C ARG A 142 24.25 -8.67 13.30
N GLU A 143 23.61 -8.74 14.47
CA GLU A 143 23.04 -9.97 15.03
C GLU A 143 21.91 -10.49 14.15
N LEU A 144 20.99 -9.62 13.74
CA LEU A 144 19.86 -9.98 12.88
C LEU A 144 20.33 -10.54 11.52
N LEU A 145 21.33 -9.91 10.89
CA LEU A 145 21.90 -10.38 9.64
C LEU A 145 22.68 -11.69 9.82
N SER A 146 23.36 -11.86 10.95
CA SER A 146 24.09 -13.10 11.27
C SER A 146 23.14 -14.28 11.46
N LEU A 147 21.95 -14.07 12.06
CA LEU A 147 20.89 -15.07 12.19
C LEU A 147 20.34 -15.52 10.82
N LEU A 148 20.36 -14.63 9.83
CA LEU A 148 20.00 -14.96 8.45
C LEU A 148 21.13 -15.65 7.66
N GLY A 149 22.26 -15.95 8.31
CA GLY A 149 23.38 -16.65 7.71
C GLY A 149 24.50 -15.75 7.19
N GLY A 150 24.44 -14.43 7.45
CA GLY A 150 25.51 -13.48 7.10
C GLY A 150 26.78 -13.76 7.88
N ARG A 151 27.94 -13.93 7.18
CA ARG A 151 29.24 -14.19 7.81
C ARG A 151 30.36 -13.47 7.04
N GLY A 152 31.42 -13.15 7.76
CA GLY A 152 32.65 -12.58 7.19
C GLY A 152 32.37 -11.33 6.34
N ARG A 153 33.01 -11.24 5.19
CA ARG A 153 32.95 -10.09 4.29
C ARG A 153 31.51 -9.78 3.79
N VAL A 154 30.67 -10.81 3.58
CA VAL A 154 29.28 -10.61 3.18
C VAL A 154 28.50 -9.84 4.25
N LEU A 155 28.73 -10.19 5.53
CA LEU A 155 28.11 -9.46 6.66
C LEU A 155 28.63 -8.02 6.75
N ASP A 156 29.93 -7.80 6.55
CA ASP A 156 30.54 -6.46 6.64
C ASP A 156 30.01 -5.56 5.48
N GLU A 157 29.91 -6.08 4.27
CA GLU A 157 29.28 -5.37 3.14
C GLU A 157 27.80 -5.08 3.38
N ALA A 158 27.04 -6.03 3.94
CA ALA A 158 25.66 -5.82 4.32
C ALA A 158 25.53 -4.71 5.38
N MET A 159 26.43 -4.69 6.37
CA MET A 159 26.47 -3.64 7.38
C MET A 159 26.80 -2.27 6.81
N SER A 160 27.62 -2.17 5.76
CA SER A 160 27.89 -0.90 5.08
C SER A 160 26.61 -0.26 4.51
N TYR A 161 25.72 -1.08 3.95
CA TYR A 161 24.40 -0.64 3.52
C TYR A 161 23.52 -0.25 4.71
N VAL A 162 23.45 -1.13 5.74
CA VAL A 162 22.60 -0.96 6.93
C VAL A 162 22.93 0.33 7.65
N HIS A 163 24.21 0.63 7.87
CA HIS A 163 24.64 1.85 8.55
C HIS A 163 24.13 3.12 7.85
N ILE A 164 24.16 3.17 6.52
CA ILE A 164 23.71 4.35 5.78
C ILE A 164 22.17 4.37 5.71
N PHE A 165 21.55 3.31 5.20
CA PHE A 165 20.11 3.29 4.95
C PHE A 165 19.31 3.44 6.24
N PHE A 166 19.68 2.70 7.29
CA PHE A 166 18.92 2.74 8.55
C PHE A 166 19.29 3.92 9.44
N ALA A 167 20.48 4.52 9.31
CA ALA A 167 20.74 5.83 9.91
C ALA A 167 19.77 6.90 9.38
N GLY A 168 19.37 6.77 8.11
CA GLY A 168 18.35 7.61 7.49
C GLY A 168 16.95 6.99 7.49
N ALA A 169 16.62 5.98 8.31
CA ALA A 169 15.35 5.25 8.23
C ALA A 169 14.10 6.12 8.37
N VAL A 170 14.21 7.27 9.02
CA VAL A 170 13.13 8.27 9.11
C VAL A 170 12.73 8.79 7.72
N ILE A 171 13.66 8.87 6.77
CA ILE A 171 13.45 9.40 5.43
C ILE A 171 12.43 8.56 4.63
N PRO A 172 12.60 7.22 4.44
CA PRO A 172 11.57 6.42 3.77
C PRO A 172 10.21 6.45 4.47
N TRP A 173 10.17 6.50 5.80
CA TRP A 173 8.91 6.63 6.54
C TRP A 173 8.22 7.98 6.27
N LEU A 174 8.94 9.10 6.27
CA LEU A 174 8.39 10.42 5.94
C LEU A 174 7.95 10.49 4.48
N MET A 175 8.73 9.93 3.55
CA MET A 175 8.39 9.90 2.12
C MET A 175 7.05 9.19 1.88
N GLN A 176 6.88 8.00 2.47
CA GLN A 176 5.64 7.23 2.35
C GLN A 176 4.46 7.91 3.03
N THR A 177 4.70 8.56 4.18
CA THR A 177 3.66 9.29 4.91
C THR A 177 3.22 10.55 4.17
N CYS A 178 4.14 11.37 3.63
CA CYS A 178 3.80 12.51 2.78
C CYS A 178 3.00 12.08 1.53
N SER A 179 3.43 10.99 0.88
CA SER A 179 2.66 10.38 -0.22
C SER A 179 1.24 10.01 0.21
N SER A 180 1.09 9.41 1.40
CA SER A 180 -0.20 8.96 1.93
C SER A 180 -1.10 10.12 2.33
N ILE A 181 -0.54 11.22 2.86
CA ILE A 181 -1.27 12.47 3.11
C ILE A 181 -1.86 13.01 1.79
N LEU A 182 -1.03 13.11 0.74
CA LEU A 182 -1.47 13.60 -0.56
C LEU A 182 -2.52 12.66 -1.20
N ARG A 183 -2.33 11.34 -1.11
CA ARG A 183 -3.33 10.36 -1.57
C ARG A 183 -4.65 10.52 -0.81
N GLY A 184 -4.61 10.82 0.49
CA GLY A 184 -5.78 11.10 1.32
C GLY A 184 -6.59 12.30 0.83
N THR A 185 -5.96 13.30 0.22
CA THR A 185 -6.65 14.42 -0.44
C THR A 185 -7.25 14.07 -1.81
N GLY A 186 -6.96 12.88 -2.34
CA GLY A 186 -7.32 12.45 -3.69
C GLY A 186 -6.29 12.83 -4.76
N ASN A 187 -5.17 13.42 -4.40
CA ASN A 187 -4.09 13.73 -5.32
C ASN A 187 -3.17 12.52 -5.47
N MET A 188 -3.34 11.74 -6.56
CA MET A 188 -2.47 10.61 -6.89
C MET A 188 -1.34 11.02 -7.84
N LYS A 189 -1.50 12.13 -8.59
CA LYS A 189 -0.56 12.51 -9.62
C LYS A 189 0.78 12.94 -9.05
N LEU A 190 0.77 13.83 -8.05
CA LEU A 190 2.00 14.37 -7.48
C LEU A 190 2.84 13.29 -6.76
N PRO A 191 2.29 12.46 -5.84
CA PRO A 191 3.06 11.38 -5.25
C PRO A 191 3.62 10.41 -6.28
N SER A 192 2.82 10.01 -7.27
CA SER A 192 3.27 9.09 -8.32
C SER A 192 4.38 9.68 -9.21
N ALA A 193 4.28 10.95 -9.58
CA ALA A 193 5.31 11.65 -10.35
C ALA A 193 6.63 11.75 -9.56
N LEU A 194 6.55 12.01 -8.25
CA LEU A 194 7.73 12.10 -7.39
C LEU A 194 8.35 10.71 -7.11
N VAL A 195 7.54 9.65 -7.00
CA VAL A 195 8.06 8.27 -6.95
C VAL A 195 8.79 7.93 -8.24
N PHE A 196 8.24 8.30 -9.39
CA PHE A 196 8.90 8.10 -10.70
C PHE A 196 10.21 8.89 -10.80
N SER A 197 10.22 10.16 -10.39
CA SER A 197 11.43 10.99 -10.37
C SER A 197 12.47 10.45 -9.38
N SER A 198 12.03 9.98 -8.21
CA SER A 198 12.95 9.36 -7.24
C SER A 198 13.58 8.09 -7.77
N ALA A 199 12.83 7.28 -8.55
CA ALA A 199 13.38 6.10 -9.20
C ALA A 199 14.50 6.48 -10.20
N ALA A 200 14.31 7.53 -11.01
CA ALA A 200 15.34 8.01 -11.91
C ALA A 200 16.60 8.50 -11.17
N ILE A 201 16.43 9.28 -10.09
CA ILE A 201 17.54 9.73 -9.24
C ILE A 201 18.24 8.54 -8.58
N GLN A 202 17.48 7.57 -8.05
CA GLN A 202 18.02 6.39 -7.38
C GLN A 202 18.86 5.53 -8.34
N ILE A 203 18.37 5.29 -9.56
CA ILE A 203 19.10 4.52 -10.57
C ILE A 203 20.38 5.24 -10.99
N THR A 204 20.29 6.53 -11.32
CA THR A 204 21.45 7.29 -11.83
C THR A 204 22.47 7.58 -10.74
N LEU A 205 22.05 8.20 -9.64
CA LEU A 205 22.95 8.60 -8.57
C LEU A 205 23.40 7.40 -7.73
N GLY A 206 22.49 6.47 -7.40
CA GLY A 206 22.83 5.25 -6.66
C GLY A 206 23.81 4.37 -7.42
N GLY A 207 23.60 4.18 -8.73
CA GLY A 207 24.53 3.46 -9.61
C GLY A 207 25.89 4.16 -9.74
N SER A 208 25.90 5.48 -9.89
CA SER A 208 27.14 6.26 -9.99
C SER A 208 27.97 6.21 -8.71
N LEU A 209 27.32 6.35 -7.54
CA LEU A 209 27.98 6.24 -6.24
C LEU A 209 28.41 4.80 -5.93
N ALA A 210 27.66 3.80 -6.37
CA ALA A 210 28.03 2.40 -6.16
C ALA A 210 29.27 2.00 -6.97
N LEU A 211 29.35 2.40 -8.23
CA LEU A 211 30.37 1.99 -9.18
C LEU A 211 31.54 2.98 -9.31
N GLY A 212 31.43 4.18 -8.71
CA GLY A 212 32.46 5.22 -8.86
C GLY A 212 32.48 5.83 -10.26
N LEU A 213 31.30 6.10 -10.87
CA LEU A 213 31.21 6.65 -12.22
C LEU A 213 31.33 8.18 -12.21
N GLY A 214 32.12 8.73 -13.11
CA GLY A 214 32.34 10.16 -13.23
C GLY A 214 33.14 10.73 -12.05
N PRO A 215 32.69 11.86 -11.43
CA PRO A 215 33.41 12.49 -10.32
C PRO A 215 33.15 11.83 -8.94
N PHE A 216 32.36 10.76 -8.89
CA PHE A 216 31.92 10.16 -7.63
C PHE A 216 32.89 9.06 -7.16
N PRO A 217 33.17 8.97 -5.83
CA PRO A 217 33.94 7.87 -5.27
C PRO A 217 33.15 6.56 -5.36
N GLN A 218 33.86 5.43 -5.47
CA GLN A 218 33.25 4.11 -5.42
C GLN A 218 32.90 3.74 -3.96
N LEU A 219 31.63 3.82 -3.61
CA LEU A 219 31.13 3.54 -2.26
C LEU A 219 30.51 2.14 -2.11
N GLY A 220 30.40 1.37 -3.20
CA GLY A 220 29.80 0.04 -3.16
C GLY A 220 28.33 0.09 -2.69
N LEU A 221 27.95 -0.81 -1.77
CA LEU A 221 26.57 -0.88 -1.25
C LEU A 221 26.17 0.37 -0.44
N ALA A 222 27.11 1.05 0.22
CA ALA A 222 26.85 2.34 0.88
C ALA A 222 26.41 3.41 -0.13
N GLY A 223 26.95 3.36 -1.37
CA GLY A 223 26.55 4.24 -2.48
C GLY A 223 25.10 4.01 -2.93
N VAL A 224 24.66 2.75 -2.99
CA VAL A 224 23.27 2.39 -3.28
C VAL A 224 22.33 2.99 -2.24
N ALA A 225 22.63 2.76 -0.95
CA ALA A 225 21.86 3.28 0.18
C ALA A 225 21.79 4.81 0.16
N SER A 226 22.91 5.49 -0.09
CA SER A 226 23.00 6.94 -0.16
C SER A 226 22.14 7.50 -1.31
N GLY A 227 22.21 6.89 -2.50
CA GLY A 227 21.41 7.28 -3.66
C GLY A 227 19.91 7.18 -3.36
N THR A 228 19.47 6.12 -2.69
CA THR A 228 18.09 5.93 -2.26
C THR A 228 17.63 7.01 -1.28
N LEU A 229 18.42 7.30 -0.25
CA LEU A 229 18.09 8.32 0.75
C LEU A 229 18.05 9.71 0.15
N ILE A 230 18.97 10.06 -0.75
CA ILE A 230 18.96 11.35 -1.46
C ILE A 230 17.70 11.48 -2.33
N ALA A 231 17.38 10.45 -3.11
CA ALA A 231 16.19 10.44 -3.97
C ALA A 231 14.89 10.65 -3.16
N PHE A 232 14.78 9.96 -2.03
CA PHE A 232 13.63 10.11 -1.14
C PHE A 232 13.59 11.47 -0.45
N SER A 233 14.74 12.01 -0.06
CA SER A 233 14.84 13.35 0.55
C SER A 233 14.37 14.43 -0.42
N VAL A 234 14.79 14.37 -1.69
CA VAL A 234 14.30 15.30 -2.74
C VAL A 234 12.77 15.21 -2.87
N SER A 235 12.23 13.99 -2.88
CA SER A 235 10.77 13.78 -2.97
C SER A 235 10.02 14.31 -1.75
N ILE A 236 10.58 14.14 -0.53
CA ILE A 236 10.00 14.70 0.70
C ILE A 236 9.98 16.22 0.64
N LEU A 237 11.08 16.84 0.25
CA LEU A 237 11.16 18.32 0.14
C LEU A 237 10.11 18.85 -0.81
N ALA A 238 9.95 18.21 -1.99
CA ALA A 238 8.94 18.62 -2.97
C ALA A 238 7.50 18.43 -2.45
N MET A 239 7.20 17.30 -1.80
CA MET A 239 5.86 17.04 -1.23
C MET A 239 5.57 17.97 -0.04
N SER A 240 6.54 18.18 0.84
CA SER A 240 6.41 19.08 1.99
C SER A 240 6.20 20.52 1.55
N TRP A 241 6.95 20.97 0.56
CA TRP A 241 6.76 22.30 -0.02
C TRP A 241 5.34 22.47 -0.59
N PHE A 242 4.83 21.47 -1.31
CA PHE A 242 3.46 21.50 -1.83
C PHE A 242 2.41 21.55 -0.71
N LEU A 243 2.62 20.83 0.40
CA LEU A 243 1.70 20.80 1.53
C LEU A 243 1.74 22.11 2.37
N VAL A 244 2.90 22.78 2.40
CA VAL A 244 3.06 24.07 3.13
C VAL A 244 2.62 25.27 2.28
N SER A 245 2.82 25.22 0.95
CA SER A 245 2.51 26.35 0.03
C SER A 245 1.02 26.66 -0.12
N GLY A 246 0.13 25.87 0.51
CA GLY A 246 -1.33 26.13 0.47
C GLY A 246 -2.02 25.60 -0.79
N ASN A 247 -1.30 24.91 -1.69
CA ASN A 247 -1.87 24.31 -2.90
C ASN A 247 -2.66 23.01 -2.62
N SER A 248 -2.68 22.57 -1.36
CA SER A 248 -3.43 21.40 -0.90
C SER A 248 -4.55 21.80 0.06
N ARG A 249 -5.64 21.02 0.09
CA ARG A 249 -6.69 21.16 1.10
C ARG A 249 -6.17 20.89 2.52
N VAL A 250 -5.15 20.04 2.65
CA VAL A 250 -4.43 19.78 3.90
C VAL A 250 -3.24 20.72 3.95
N LYS A 251 -3.15 21.55 4.99
CA LYS A 251 -2.06 22.49 5.21
C LYS A 251 -1.23 22.06 6.41
N LEU A 252 0.06 21.91 6.22
CA LEU A 252 0.99 21.66 7.32
C LEU A 252 1.30 23.00 8.01
N SER A 253 0.76 23.20 9.20
CA SER A 253 1.08 24.35 10.05
C SER A 253 1.35 23.89 11.46
N LEU A 254 2.53 24.19 11.96
CA LEU A 254 2.90 23.90 13.35
C LEU A 254 2.29 24.90 14.35
N LYS A 255 1.74 26.04 13.85
CA LYS A 255 1.12 27.04 14.72
C LYS A 255 -0.17 26.45 15.33
N GLY A 256 -0.21 26.39 16.65
CA GLY A 256 -1.36 25.86 17.39
C GLY A 256 -1.49 24.33 17.37
N PHE A 257 -0.44 23.60 16.98
CA PHE A 257 -0.47 22.14 17.04
C PHE A 257 -0.58 21.68 18.50
N ALA A 258 -1.62 20.90 18.79
CA ALA A 258 -1.78 20.16 20.03
C ALA A 258 -1.84 18.66 19.73
N PHE A 259 -1.19 17.87 20.56
CA PHE A 259 -1.28 16.41 20.45
C PHE A 259 -2.65 15.93 20.91
N HIS A 260 -3.38 15.27 20.01
CA HIS A 260 -4.66 14.66 20.30
C HIS A 260 -4.55 13.14 20.22
N ARG A 261 -4.64 12.48 21.37
CA ARG A 261 -4.55 11.03 21.49
C ARG A 261 -5.53 10.30 20.56
N GLU A 262 -6.74 10.82 20.39
CA GLU A 262 -7.76 10.23 19.52
C GLU A 262 -7.33 10.19 18.05
N MET A 263 -6.72 11.28 17.56
CA MET A 263 -6.23 11.35 16.17
C MET A 263 -5.06 10.40 15.93
N PHE A 264 -4.17 10.31 16.92
CA PHE A 264 -3.05 9.36 16.88
C PHE A 264 -3.54 7.91 16.78
N PHE A 265 -4.50 7.54 17.63
CA PHE A 265 -5.07 6.18 17.62
C PHE A 265 -6.00 5.92 16.43
N ASP A 266 -6.64 6.93 15.82
CA ASP A 266 -7.45 6.75 14.60
C ASP A 266 -6.58 6.27 13.43
N ILE A 267 -5.34 6.77 13.31
CA ILE A 267 -4.36 6.32 12.32
C ILE A 267 -3.83 4.92 12.69
N LEU A 268 -3.36 4.75 13.95
CA LEU A 268 -2.74 3.51 14.40
C LEU A 268 -3.70 2.32 14.35
N LYS A 269 -4.97 2.50 14.69
CA LYS A 269 -5.97 1.44 14.68
C LYS A 269 -6.08 0.76 13.30
N VAL A 270 -5.99 1.52 12.23
CA VAL A 270 -6.00 0.97 10.88
C VAL A 270 -4.62 0.48 10.49
N GLY A 271 -3.59 1.30 10.70
CA GLY A 271 -2.22 1.01 10.30
C GLY A 271 -1.63 -0.21 10.99
N ALA A 272 -1.70 -0.29 12.33
CA ALA A 272 -1.12 -1.39 13.08
C ALA A 272 -1.79 -2.74 12.78
N ILE A 273 -3.12 -2.76 12.65
CA ILE A 273 -3.82 -4.00 12.26
C ILE A 273 -3.44 -4.42 10.85
N SER A 274 -3.27 -3.45 9.94
CA SER A 274 -2.88 -3.71 8.55
C SER A 274 -1.50 -4.36 8.41
N VAL A 275 -0.57 -4.14 9.36
CA VAL A 275 0.78 -4.74 9.34
C VAL A 275 0.73 -6.27 9.38
N PHE A 276 -0.28 -6.85 10.03
CA PHE A 276 -0.39 -8.31 10.13
C PHE A 276 -0.59 -8.99 8.78
N SER A 277 -1.29 -8.35 7.81
CA SER A 277 -1.57 -8.97 6.50
C SER A 277 -0.30 -9.30 5.69
N PRO A 278 0.66 -8.37 5.48
CA PRO A 278 1.90 -8.71 4.77
C PRO A 278 2.73 -9.76 5.52
N LEU A 279 2.79 -9.71 6.85
CA LEU A 279 3.51 -10.72 7.65
C LEU A 279 2.92 -12.12 7.42
N GLN A 280 1.61 -12.25 7.51
CA GLN A 280 0.90 -13.51 7.25
C GLN A 280 1.11 -14.00 5.81
N SER A 281 1.16 -13.09 4.82
CA SER A 281 1.48 -13.44 3.43
C SER A 281 2.87 -14.06 3.30
N VAL A 282 3.89 -13.46 3.92
CA VAL A 282 5.26 -13.98 3.90
C VAL A 282 5.30 -15.38 4.54
N VAL A 283 4.68 -15.55 5.71
CA VAL A 283 4.61 -16.85 6.38
C VAL A 283 3.92 -17.90 5.50
N THR A 284 2.81 -17.54 4.84
CA THR A 284 2.07 -18.44 3.94
C THR A 284 2.95 -18.92 2.77
N VAL A 285 3.65 -17.99 2.11
CA VAL A 285 4.56 -18.32 1.01
C VAL A 285 5.73 -19.19 1.50
N THR A 286 6.29 -18.88 2.67
CA THR A 286 7.38 -19.66 3.27
C THR A 286 6.96 -21.10 3.56
N ILE A 287 5.76 -21.31 4.12
CA ILE A 287 5.22 -22.65 4.36
C ILE A 287 5.05 -23.42 3.05
N LEU A 288 4.43 -22.82 2.03
CA LEU A 288 4.28 -23.46 0.71
C LEU A 288 5.63 -23.79 0.08
N THR A 289 6.60 -22.87 0.13
CA THR A 289 7.96 -23.07 -0.37
C THR A 289 8.64 -24.25 0.33
N SER A 290 8.56 -24.33 1.67
CA SER A 290 9.17 -25.42 2.43
C SER A 290 8.54 -26.79 2.14
N MET A 291 7.24 -26.81 1.88
CA MET A 291 6.54 -28.05 1.49
C MET A 291 6.92 -28.48 0.08
N LEU A 292 7.00 -27.55 -0.88
CA LEU A 292 7.37 -27.83 -2.26
C LEU A 292 8.84 -28.22 -2.43
N ALA A 293 9.73 -27.75 -1.57
CA ALA A 293 11.15 -28.14 -1.57
C ALA A 293 11.38 -29.67 -1.44
N ARG A 294 10.38 -30.41 -0.95
CA ARG A 294 10.43 -31.89 -0.82
C ARG A 294 10.37 -32.61 -2.17
N PHE A 295 9.88 -31.95 -3.22
CA PHE A 295 9.70 -32.52 -4.56
C PHE A 295 10.89 -32.31 -5.50
N GLY A 296 11.97 -31.70 -4.98
CA GLY A 296 13.18 -31.43 -5.76
C GLY A 296 13.34 -29.98 -6.19
N ASN A 297 14.52 -29.70 -6.74
CA ASN A 297 14.91 -28.35 -7.12
C ASN A 297 14.12 -27.84 -8.33
N GLU A 298 13.74 -28.71 -9.22
CA GLU A 298 13.01 -28.38 -10.45
C GLU A 298 11.61 -27.84 -10.13
N VAL A 299 10.88 -28.52 -9.23
CA VAL A 299 9.55 -28.11 -8.76
C VAL A 299 9.63 -26.80 -7.99
N LEU A 300 10.65 -26.68 -7.10
CA LEU A 300 10.87 -25.47 -6.33
C LEU A 300 11.21 -24.27 -7.23
N ALA A 301 12.06 -24.46 -8.24
CA ALA A 301 12.40 -23.43 -9.22
C ALA A 301 11.18 -23.03 -10.05
N GLY A 302 10.37 -24.02 -10.47
CA GLY A 302 9.13 -23.80 -11.19
C GLY A 302 8.11 -22.98 -10.42
N TYR A 303 7.89 -23.31 -9.15
CA TYR A 303 7.07 -22.50 -8.23
C TYR A 303 7.62 -21.07 -8.07
N GLY A 304 8.94 -20.93 -7.93
CA GLY A 304 9.61 -19.62 -7.81
C GLY A 304 9.40 -18.73 -9.04
N ILE A 305 9.37 -19.29 -10.26
CA ILE A 305 9.06 -18.55 -11.50
C ILE A 305 7.59 -18.09 -11.48
N GLY A 306 6.67 -18.94 -11.03
CA GLY A 306 5.26 -18.62 -10.93
C GLY A 306 4.97 -17.53 -9.89
N THR A 307 5.56 -17.61 -8.72
CA THR A 307 5.37 -16.60 -7.66
C THR A 307 5.91 -15.21 -8.04
N ARG A 308 6.95 -15.12 -8.88
CA ARG A 308 7.41 -13.84 -9.46
C ARG A 308 6.34 -13.19 -10.33
N LEU A 309 5.64 -13.98 -11.15
CA LEU A 309 4.50 -13.50 -11.94
C LEU A 309 3.39 -12.99 -11.03
N GLU A 310 3.02 -13.77 -10.01
CA GLU A 310 2.00 -13.38 -9.03
C GLU A 310 2.32 -12.03 -8.39
N PHE A 311 3.56 -11.84 -7.95
CA PHE A 311 4.01 -10.59 -7.35
C PHE A 311 3.90 -9.41 -8.32
N MET A 312 4.31 -9.62 -9.58
CA MET A 312 4.24 -8.59 -10.62
C MET A 312 2.79 -8.20 -10.93
N LEU A 313 1.92 -9.17 -11.15
CA LEU A 313 0.51 -8.91 -11.46
C LEU A 313 -0.25 -8.30 -10.26
N THR A 314 0.05 -8.73 -9.04
CA THR A 314 -0.54 -8.18 -7.82
C THR A 314 -0.29 -6.67 -7.68
N SER A 315 0.80 -6.14 -8.23
CA SER A 315 1.09 -4.70 -8.24
C SER A 315 0.00 -3.88 -8.96
N ILE A 316 -0.65 -4.44 -9.98
CA ILE A 316 -1.77 -3.79 -10.70
C ILE A 316 -2.99 -3.69 -9.76
N ALA A 317 -3.34 -4.79 -9.07
CA ALA A 317 -4.44 -4.78 -8.10
C ALA A 317 -4.15 -3.86 -6.91
N PHE A 318 -2.90 -3.78 -6.48
CA PHE A 318 -2.44 -2.86 -5.44
C PHE A 318 -2.67 -1.40 -5.84
N ALA A 319 -2.37 -1.02 -7.08
CA ALA A 319 -2.61 0.34 -7.59
C ALA A 319 -4.11 0.71 -7.60
N VAL A 320 -4.98 -0.23 -8.00
CA VAL A 320 -6.44 -0.07 -7.96
C VAL A 320 -6.92 0.08 -6.51
N GLY A 321 -6.42 -0.76 -5.61
CA GLY A 321 -6.75 -0.72 -4.19
C GLY A 321 -6.37 0.61 -3.53
N ILE A 322 -5.14 1.08 -3.72
CA ILE A 322 -4.68 2.38 -3.21
C ILE A 322 -5.58 3.52 -3.72
N ALA A 323 -6.03 3.48 -4.97
CA ALA A 323 -6.93 4.49 -5.52
C ALA A 323 -8.32 4.44 -4.88
N ALA A 324 -8.82 3.26 -4.51
CA ALA A 324 -10.10 3.08 -3.84
C ALA A 324 -10.11 3.61 -2.40
N THR A 325 -8.99 3.52 -1.67
CA THR A 325 -8.89 3.93 -0.26
C THR A 325 -9.42 5.35 0.01
N PRO A 326 -8.94 6.42 -0.65
CA PRO A 326 -9.45 7.77 -0.41
C PRO A 326 -10.87 7.97 -0.94
N MET A 327 -11.28 7.29 -2.02
CA MET A 327 -12.65 7.37 -2.53
C MET A 327 -13.65 6.82 -1.51
N VAL A 328 -13.34 5.68 -0.90
CA VAL A 328 -14.14 5.09 0.18
C VAL A 328 -14.08 5.96 1.43
N GLY A 329 -12.90 6.39 1.85
CA GLY A 329 -12.71 7.23 3.04
C GLY A 329 -13.53 8.51 2.97
N MET A 330 -13.47 9.24 1.85
CA MET A 330 -14.28 10.45 1.64
C MET A 330 -15.79 10.16 1.64
N ALA A 331 -16.22 9.06 1.00
CA ALA A 331 -17.63 8.69 0.99
C ALA A 331 -18.15 8.34 2.40
N ILE A 332 -17.34 7.65 3.23
CA ILE A 332 -17.66 7.38 4.64
C ILE A 332 -17.74 8.69 5.44
N GLY A 333 -16.74 9.58 5.29
CA GLY A 333 -16.73 10.87 5.97
C GLY A 333 -17.93 11.75 5.61
N ALA A 334 -18.35 11.73 4.35
CA ALA A 334 -19.54 12.44 3.86
C ALA A 334 -20.87 11.75 4.22
N GLY A 335 -20.88 10.64 4.98
CA GLY A 335 -22.08 9.87 5.29
C GLY A 335 -22.71 9.11 4.11
N ARG A 336 -22.04 9.09 2.93
CA ARG A 336 -22.52 8.43 1.71
C ARG A 336 -22.15 6.93 1.69
N ILE A 337 -22.64 6.16 2.67
CA ILE A 337 -22.27 4.76 2.89
C ILE A 337 -22.55 3.88 1.66
N ALA A 338 -23.69 4.08 0.99
CA ALA A 338 -24.04 3.33 -0.22
C ALA A 338 -22.99 3.54 -1.34
N ARG A 339 -22.49 4.78 -1.50
CA ARG A 339 -21.41 5.08 -2.45
C ARG A 339 -20.09 4.39 -2.03
N ALA A 340 -19.72 4.45 -0.75
CA ALA A 340 -18.52 3.81 -0.23
C ALA A 340 -18.52 2.30 -0.55
N ARG A 341 -19.64 1.60 -0.28
CA ARG A 341 -19.79 0.18 -0.61
C ARG A 341 -19.73 -0.08 -2.11
N ARG A 342 -20.38 0.76 -2.92
CA ARG A 342 -20.32 0.64 -4.39
C ARG A 342 -18.91 0.82 -4.91
N VAL A 343 -18.14 1.80 -4.41
CA VAL A 343 -16.71 1.97 -4.76
C VAL A 343 -15.90 0.73 -4.42
N ALA A 344 -16.11 0.15 -3.24
CA ALA A 344 -15.38 -1.05 -2.81
C ALA A 344 -15.61 -2.25 -3.73
N TRP A 345 -16.89 -2.53 -4.05
CA TRP A 345 -17.23 -3.64 -4.94
C TRP A 345 -16.75 -3.43 -6.38
N ILE A 346 -16.84 -2.18 -6.88
CA ILE A 346 -16.31 -1.84 -8.21
C ILE A 346 -14.78 -1.99 -8.25
N ALA A 347 -14.07 -1.54 -7.21
CA ALA A 347 -12.61 -1.70 -7.13
C ALA A 347 -12.22 -3.19 -7.03
N GLY A 348 -12.93 -3.97 -6.22
CA GLY A 348 -12.75 -5.42 -6.13
C GLY A 348 -13.01 -6.11 -7.47
N ALA A 349 -14.12 -5.80 -8.14
CA ALA A 349 -14.47 -6.38 -9.45
C ALA A 349 -13.46 -5.97 -10.55
N ALA A 350 -13.03 -4.71 -10.59
CA ALA A 350 -12.05 -4.23 -11.56
C ALA A 350 -10.71 -4.97 -11.40
N ALA A 351 -10.23 -5.11 -10.17
CA ALA A 351 -8.99 -5.84 -9.89
C ALA A 351 -9.15 -7.36 -10.14
N PHE A 352 -10.32 -7.94 -9.82
CA PHE A 352 -10.66 -9.33 -10.14
C PHE A 352 -10.59 -9.60 -11.64
N ILE A 353 -11.24 -8.76 -12.43
CA ILE A 353 -11.27 -8.88 -13.89
C ILE A 353 -9.86 -8.69 -14.47
N ALA A 354 -9.14 -7.65 -14.03
CA ALA A 354 -7.80 -7.38 -14.55
C ALA A 354 -6.83 -8.54 -14.32
N LEU A 355 -6.75 -9.04 -13.08
CA LEU A 355 -5.87 -10.16 -12.76
C LEU A 355 -6.40 -11.49 -13.31
N GLY A 356 -7.71 -11.67 -13.38
CA GLY A 356 -8.32 -12.87 -13.95
C GLY A 356 -8.04 -13.00 -15.44
N VAL A 357 -8.19 -11.92 -16.21
CA VAL A 357 -7.88 -11.91 -17.64
C VAL A 357 -6.39 -12.19 -17.88
N LEU A 358 -5.50 -11.45 -17.18
CA LEU A 358 -4.05 -11.65 -17.33
C LEU A 358 -3.62 -13.05 -16.85
N GLY A 359 -4.13 -13.51 -15.72
CA GLY A 359 -3.82 -14.83 -15.18
C GLY A 359 -4.31 -15.96 -16.10
N THR A 360 -5.51 -15.84 -16.66
CA THR A 360 -6.04 -16.80 -17.62
C THR A 360 -5.22 -16.82 -18.91
N LEU A 361 -4.81 -15.64 -19.41
CA LEU A 361 -3.94 -15.55 -20.59
C LEU A 361 -2.61 -16.30 -20.36
N ILE A 362 -1.97 -16.10 -19.22
CA ILE A 362 -0.73 -16.81 -18.86
C ILE A 362 -0.98 -18.30 -18.61
N SER A 363 -2.14 -18.68 -18.06
CA SER A 363 -2.50 -20.09 -17.93
C SER A 363 -2.62 -20.79 -19.28
N ILE A 364 -3.13 -20.11 -20.30
CA ILE A 364 -3.24 -20.67 -21.67
C ILE A 364 -1.86 -20.70 -22.37
N PHE A 365 -1.05 -19.67 -22.15
CA PHE A 365 0.26 -19.48 -22.79
C PHE A 365 1.38 -19.31 -21.75
N PRO A 366 1.69 -20.33 -20.93
CA PRO A 366 2.69 -20.21 -19.86
C PRO A 366 4.09 -19.93 -20.38
N ASP A 367 4.41 -20.36 -21.59
CA ASP A 367 5.69 -20.13 -22.23
C ASP A 367 6.00 -18.64 -22.48
N LEU A 368 5.00 -17.78 -22.60
CA LEU A 368 5.21 -16.33 -22.68
C LEU A 368 5.98 -15.79 -21.46
N TRP A 369 5.85 -16.45 -20.32
CA TRP A 369 6.53 -16.08 -19.08
C TRP A 369 7.72 -16.98 -18.77
N VAL A 370 7.53 -18.29 -18.83
CA VAL A 370 8.51 -19.29 -18.38
C VAL A 370 9.78 -19.26 -19.22
N SER A 371 9.65 -19.10 -20.56
CA SER A 371 10.79 -19.06 -21.49
C SER A 371 11.78 -17.92 -21.21
N MET A 372 11.35 -16.87 -20.50
CA MET A 372 12.23 -15.76 -20.11
C MET A 372 13.23 -16.13 -19.02
N PHE A 373 13.01 -17.23 -18.29
CA PHE A 373 13.78 -17.58 -17.09
C PHE A 373 14.60 -18.86 -17.23
N THR A 374 14.13 -19.83 -18.03
CA THR A 374 14.78 -21.14 -18.12
C THR A 374 14.53 -21.84 -19.45
N ASN A 375 15.55 -22.62 -19.88
CA ASN A 375 15.46 -23.58 -20.97
C ASN A 375 15.41 -25.04 -20.47
N ASP A 376 15.52 -25.27 -19.16
CA ASP A 376 15.45 -26.60 -18.56
C ASP A 376 14.04 -27.17 -18.71
N PRO A 377 13.88 -28.34 -19.41
CA PRO A 377 12.55 -28.91 -19.67
C PRO A 377 11.78 -29.27 -18.40
N ALA A 378 12.44 -29.78 -17.35
CA ALA A 378 11.80 -30.18 -16.11
C ALA A 378 11.28 -28.97 -15.33
N VAL A 379 12.08 -27.89 -15.25
CA VAL A 379 11.66 -26.63 -14.62
C VAL A 379 10.53 -25.97 -15.41
N ARG A 380 10.58 -26.01 -16.76
CA ARG A 380 9.49 -25.48 -17.62
C ARG A 380 8.19 -26.24 -17.41
N GLU A 381 8.24 -27.58 -17.34
CA GLU A 381 7.07 -28.39 -17.08
C GLU A 381 6.45 -28.10 -15.71
N ALA A 382 7.26 -28.05 -14.64
CA ALA A 382 6.79 -27.72 -13.29
C ALA A 382 6.20 -26.31 -13.23
N SER A 383 6.87 -25.31 -13.85
CA SER A 383 6.36 -23.92 -13.92
C SER A 383 5.03 -23.85 -14.66
N SER A 384 4.93 -24.49 -15.82
CA SER A 384 3.71 -24.48 -16.65
C SER A 384 2.56 -25.15 -15.92
N ARG A 385 2.79 -26.27 -15.25
CA ARG A 385 1.79 -26.96 -14.42
C ARG A 385 1.30 -26.08 -13.27
N TYR A 386 2.21 -25.40 -12.57
CA TYR A 386 1.84 -24.46 -11.53
C TYR A 386 0.99 -23.30 -12.09
N LEU A 387 1.42 -22.68 -13.20
CA LEU A 387 0.74 -21.55 -13.82
C LEU A 387 -0.65 -21.94 -14.38
N HIS A 388 -0.80 -23.12 -14.96
CA HIS A 388 -2.13 -23.61 -15.39
C HIS A 388 -3.13 -23.67 -14.25
N ILE A 389 -2.70 -24.04 -13.04
CA ILE A 389 -3.56 -24.21 -11.87
C ILE A 389 -3.77 -22.86 -11.13
N SER A 390 -2.69 -22.11 -10.90
CA SER A 390 -2.70 -20.96 -9.99
C SER A 390 -3.03 -19.64 -10.67
N SER A 391 -2.58 -19.41 -11.92
CA SER A 391 -2.69 -18.10 -12.55
C SER A 391 -4.14 -17.60 -12.74
N PRO A 392 -5.14 -18.41 -13.12
CA PRO A 392 -6.52 -17.95 -13.18
C PRO A 392 -7.06 -17.52 -11.82
N MET A 393 -6.56 -18.13 -10.72
CA MET A 393 -6.99 -17.84 -9.35
C MET A 393 -6.43 -16.51 -8.83
N LEU A 394 -5.49 -15.88 -9.56
CA LEU A 394 -5.05 -14.51 -9.29
C LEU A 394 -6.20 -13.49 -9.32
N ALA A 395 -7.29 -13.79 -10.02
CA ALA A 395 -8.53 -13.03 -9.95
C ALA A 395 -8.97 -12.78 -8.50
N PHE A 396 -8.90 -13.80 -7.65
CA PHE A 396 -9.30 -13.70 -6.24
C PHE A 396 -8.30 -12.89 -5.39
N ILE A 397 -7.02 -12.88 -5.77
CA ILE A 397 -6.04 -11.95 -5.18
C ILE A 397 -6.40 -10.51 -5.56
N GLY A 398 -6.81 -10.26 -6.81
CA GLY A 398 -7.33 -8.96 -7.25
C GLY A 398 -8.54 -8.52 -6.44
N LEU A 399 -9.53 -9.40 -6.27
CA LEU A 399 -10.72 -9.15 -5.46
C LEU A 399 -10.35 -8.78 -4.02
N ASN A 400 -9.47 -9.58 -3.40
CA ASN A 400 -8.97 -9.30 -2.06
C ASN A 400 -8.32 -7.92 -1.98
N MET A 401 -7.42 -7.56 -2.89
CA MET A 401 -6.69 -6.28 -2.86
C MET A 401 -7.65 -5.08 -2.96
N GLY A 402 -8.59 -5.10 -3.91
CA GLY A 402 -9.58 -4.04 -4.07
C GLY A 402 -10.45 -3.86 -2.81
N LEU A 403 -10.92 -4.96 -2.22
CA LEU A 403 -11.76 -4.94 -1.01
C LEU A 403 -10.96 -4.64 0.26
N TYR A 404 -9.73 -5.14 0.39
CA TYR A 404 -8.84 -4.88 1.51
C TYR A 404 -8.54 -3.37 1.65
N PHE A 405 -8.09 -2.73 0.59
CA PHE A 405 -7.78 -1.30 0.59
C PHE A 405 -9.04 -0.43 0.76
N SER A 406 -10.17 -0.87 0.22
CA SER A 406 -11.47 -0.23 0.48
C SER A 406 -11.86 -0.32 1.95
N SER A 407 -11.61 -1.45 2.60
CA SER A 407 -11.83 -1.64 4.03
C SER A 407 -10.89 -0.79 4.90
N GLN A 408 -9.66 -0.56 4.44
CA GLN A 408 -8.77 0.45 5.06
C GLN A 408 -9.43 1.84 4.99
N GLY A 409 -9.93 2.25 3.81
CA GLY A 409 -10.64 3.51 3.62
C GLY A 409 -11.82 3.69 4.57
N ALA A 410 -12.57 2.61 4.81
CA ALA A 410 -13.69 2.59 5.76
C ALA A 410 -13.28 2.42 7.23
N ALA A 411 -11.99 2.26 7.54
CA ALA A 411 -11.46 1.88 8.87
C ALA A 411 -12.06 0.57 9.42
N LYS A 412 -12.40 -0.38 8.55
CA LYS A 412 -13.02 -1.69 8.86
C LYS A 412 -12.12 -2.85 8.40
N ILE A 413 -10.86 -2.82 8.83
CA ILE A 413 -9.81 -3.71 8.31
C ILE A 413 -9.79 -5.10 8.96
N ILE A 414 -10.42 -5.30 10.12
CA ILE A 414 -10.35 -6.55 10.89
C ILE A 414 -10.79 -7.76 10.06
N GLY A 415 -11.92 -7.64 9.35
CA GLY A 415 -12.45 -8.73 8.53
C GLY A 415 -11.46 -9.23 7.45
N PRO A 416 -10.93 -8.36 6.58
CA PRO A 416 -9.88 -8.74 5.64
C PRO A 416 -8.62 -9.34 6.27
N VAL A 417 -8.17 -8.83 7.43
CA VAL A 417 -7.02 -9.40 8.15
C VAL A 417 -7.33 -10.81 8.68
N LEU A 418 -8.54 -11.04 9.19
CA LEU A 418 -8.98 -12.39 9.58
C LEU A 418 -9.08 -13.35 8.39
N SER A 419 -9.47 -12.86 7.22
CA SER A 419 -9.47 -13.67 5.99
C SER A 419 -8.05 -14.10 5.61
N GLN A 420 -7.06 -13.23 5.81
CA GLN A 420 -5.66 -13.57 5.62
C GLN A 420 -5.17 -14.60 6.65
N THR A 421 -5.60 -14.50 7.92
CA THR A 421 -5.33 -15.50 8.96
C THR A 421 -5.95 -16.86 8.58
N GLY A 422 -7.18 -16.83 8.05
CA GLY A 422 -7.85 -18.03 7.55
C GLY A 422 -7.07 -18.68 6.40
N ARG A 423 -6.55 -17.88 5.45
CA ARG A 423 -5.68 -18.37 4.38
C ARG A 423 -4.43 -19.06 4.93
N LEU A 424 -3.76 -18.43 5.89
CA LEU A 424 -2.58 -19.00 6.53
C LEU A 424 -2.89 -20.34 7.19
N ALA A 425 -3.99 -20.40 7.97
CA ALA A 425 -4.45 -21.63 8.60
C ALA A 425 -4.80 -22.72 7.57
N PHE A 426 -5.48 -22.35 6.49
CA PHE A 426 -5.83 -23.27 5.39
C PHE A 426 -4.58 -23.89 4.75
N VAL A 427 -3.56 -23.07 4.49
CA VAL A 427 -2.30 -23.57 3.90
C VAL A 427 -1.52 -24.42 4.91
N ALA A 428 -1.44 -24.01 6.17
CA ALA A 428 -0.73 -24.77 7.19
C ALA A 428 -1.39 -26.13 7.45
N VAL A 429 -2.70 -26.17 7.70
CA VAL A 429 -3.45 -27.40 7.97
C VAL A 429 -3.57 -28.25 6.70
N GLY A 430 -4.03 -27.69 5.59
CA GLY A 430 -4.18 -28.39 4.32
C GLY A 430 -2.85 -28.97 3.82
N GLY A 431 -1.77 -28.19 3.91
CA GLY A 431 -0.43 -28.65 3.56
C GLY A 431 0.06 -29.78 4.46
N SER A 432 -0.17 -29.71 5.77
CA SER A 432 0.18 -30.80 6.69
C SER A 432 -0.58 -32.08 6.38
N LEU A 433 -1.85 -32.00 6.03
CA LEU A 433 -2.66 -33.16 5.61
C LEU A 433 -2.15 -33.76 4.29
N LEU A 434 -1.80 -32.92 3.30
CA LEU A 434 -1.21 -33.38 2.05
C LEU A 434 0.15 -34.05 2.26
N VAL A 435 0.95 -33.54 3.19
CA VAL A 435 2.21 -34.20 3.60
C VAL A 435 1.94 -35.57 4.23
N ALA A 436 0.98 -35.66 5.13
CA ALA A 436 0.63 -36.92 5.82
C ALA A 436 0.06 -37.97 4.85
N SER A 437 -0.65 -37.55 3.79
CA SER A 437 -1.20 -38.43 2.76
C SER A 437 -0.21 -38.79 1.63
N ASN A 438 1.03 -38.31 1.71
CA ASN A 438 2.03 -38.44 0.62
C ASN A 438 1.51 -37.97 -0.74
N ALA A 439 0.73 -36.86 -0.75
CA ALA A 439 0.18 -36.31 -1.98
C ALA A 439 1.28 -35.77 -2.90
N GLY A 440 1.08 -35.88 -4.23
CA GLY A 440 2.00 -35.36 -5.23
C GLY A 440 2.00 -33.83 -5.31
N GLU A 441 3.00 -33.26 -6.00
CA GLU A 441 3.22 -31.81 -6.15
C GLU A 441 2.00 -31.01 -6.63
N THR A 442 1.21 -31.63 -7.56
CA THR A 442 -0.01 -31.01 -8.12
C THR A 442 -1.04 -30.69 -7.04
N ALA A 443 -1.12 -31.49 -5.98
CA ALA A 443 -2.02 -31.21 -4.86
C ALA A 443 -1.58 -29.97 -4.06
N PHE A 444 -0.27 -29.73 -3.95
CA PHE A 444 0.25 -28.50 -3.32
C PHE A 444 0.05 -27.27 -4.20
N PHE A 445 0.14 -27.43 -5.52
CA PHE A 445 -0.22 -26.35 -6.45
C PHE A 445 -1.72 -26.02 -6.37
N ALA A 446 -2.57 -27.04 -6.25
CA ALA A 446 -4.01 -26.85 -6.02
C ALA A 446 -4.30 -26.21 -4.65
N LEU A 447 -3.55 -26.57 -3.61
CA LEU A 447 -3.63 -25.93 -2.29
C LEU A 447 -3.26 -24.43 -2.38
N ALA A 448 -2.20 -24.08 -3.09
CA ALA A 448 -1.81 -22.68 -3.31
C ALA A 448 -2.93 -21.91 -4.02
N ALA A 449 -3.45 -22.44 -5.12
CA ALA A 449 -4.57 -21.88 -5.87
C ALA A 449 -5.85 -21.75 -5.01
N GLY A 450 -6.23 -22.79 -4.29
CA GLY A 450 -7.37 -22.79 -3.35
C GLY A 450 -7.23 -21.76 -2.23
N SER A 451 -6.00 -21.52 -1.77
CA SER A 451 -5.71 -20.48 -0.78
C SER A 451 -6.00 -19.07 -1.31
N MET A 452 -5.79 -18.82 -2.61
CA MET A 452 -6.12 -17.52 -3.24
C MET A 452 -7.63 -17.33 -3.30
N VAL A 453 -8.37 -18.38 -3.69
CA VAL A 453 -9.84 -18.38 -3.72
C VAL A 453 -10.41 -18.10 -2.32
N MET A 454 -9.92 -18.84 -1.32
CA MET A 454 -10.33 -18.66 0.06
C MET A 454 -10.09 -17.22 0.56
N LEU A 455 -8.93 -16.65 0.25
CA LEU A 455 -8.62 -15.27 0.62
C LEU A 455 -9.59 -14.27 -0.01
N GLY A 456 -9.80 -14.37 -1.33
CA GLY A 456 -10.68 -13.48 -2.07
C GLY A 456 -12.14 -13.56 -1.59
N LEU A 457 -12.68 -14.78 -1.49
CA LEU A 457 -14.06 -15.01 -1.02
C LEU A 457 -14.23 -14.66 0.46
N GLY A 458 -13.25 -15.02 1.30
CA GLY A 458 -13.26 -14.66 2.72
C GLY A 458 -13.28 -13.15 2.94
N THR A 459 -12.47 -12.40 2.17
CA THR A 459 -12.50 -10.92 2.21
C THR A 459 -13.82 -10.37 1.69
N ALA A 460 -14.36 -10.93 0.60
CA ALA A 460 -15.65 -10.52 0.07
C ALA A 460 -16.78 -10.75 1.08
N LEU A 461 -16.81 -11.90 1.74
CA LEU A 461 -17.76 -12.21 2.80
C LEU A 461 -17.61 -11.26 3.99
N ALA A 462 -16.39 -11.00 4.43
CA ALA A 462 -16.10 -10.07 5.53
C ALA A 462 -16.59 -8.65 5.22
N VAL A 463 -16.38 -8.16 4.00
CA VAL A 463 -16.88 -6.85 3.55
C VAL A 463 -18.39 -6.84 3.42
N TYR A 464 -19.00 -7.91 2.92
CA TYR A 464 -20.45 -8.05 2.79
C TYR A 464 -21.14 -7.97 4.17
N LEU A 465 -20.65 -8.70 5.16
CA LEU A 465 -21.18 -8.75 6.51
C LEU A 465 -20.82 -7.51 7.35
N SER A 466 -19.82 -6.76 6.94
CA SER A 466 -19.34 -5.60 7.70
C SER A 466 -20.33 -4.43 7.62
N ASN A 467 -20.71 -3.89 8.78
CA ASN A 467 -21.49 -2.66 8.85
C ASN A 467 -20.57 -1.42 8.74
N TRP A 468 -20.67 -0.70 7.64
CA TRP A 468 -19.90 0.52 7.37
C TRP A 468 -20.63 1.80 7.84
N GLY A 469 -21.86 1.68 8.37
CA GLY A 469 -22.58 2.80 8.96
C GLY A 469 -21.85 3.39 10.16
N ALA A 470 -21.86 4.71 10.30
CA ALA A 470 -21.40 5.37 11.51
C ALA A 470 -22.28 4.91 12.69
N LYS A 471 -21.67 4.46 13.79
CA LYS A 471 -22.39 4.48 15.07
C LYS A 471 -22.76 5.93 15.33
N PRO A 472 -24.03 6.24 15.68
CA PRO A 472 -24.36 7.60 16.08
C PRO A 472 -23.40 8.01 17.18
N ALA A 473 -22.81 9.19 17.04
CA ALA A 473 -21.98 9.78 18.10
C ALA A 473 -22.82 9.76 19.36
N LYS A 474 -22.32 9.11 20.41
CA LYS A 474 -22.88 9.34 21.76
C LYS A 474 -22.71 10.83 22.03
N ARG A 475 -23.85 11.53 22.06
CA ARG A 475 -23.94 12.91 22.52
C ARG A 475 -23.53 13.00 23.99
#